data_4c7f47f4df41ada4fd07a7e08c445ae5
#
_entry.id   4c7f47f4df41ada4fd07a7e08c445ae5
#
_cell.length_a   1.000
_cell.length_b   1.000
_cell.length_c   1.000
_cell.angle_alpha   90.00
_cell.angle_beta   90.00
_cell.angle_gamma   90.00
#
_symmetry.space_group_name_H-M   'P 1'
#
loop_
_entity.id
_entity.type
_entity.pdbx_description
1 polymer ?
#
loop_
_entity_poly.entity_id
_entity_poly.type
_entity_poly.pdbx_seq_one_letter_code
_entity_poly.pdbx_strand_id
1 'polypeptide(L)'
;MYTYLKALVIATLLGSGVSAHEQTPAYPKKQYSTVDGIVKFELSIFNSREEVKYYQIGVFDKNFVGLPFSSKYRIMKVEYKTRVNFDVYVRKVDLDRAVYICTKSKLLKDNKSKPFVSSLICSKIMVETK
;
A
#
# COMPACT_ATOMS: atom_id res chain seq x y z
N MET A 1 -17.26 13.08 -47.82
CA MET A 1 -17.27 14.33 -47.12
C MET A 1 -17.90 14.31 -45.73
N TYR A 2 -18.48 13.19 -45.33
CA TYR A 2 -19.17 13.10 -44.03
C TYR A 2 -18.53 12.15 -43.03
N THR A 3 -17.32 11.69 -43.36
CA THR A 3 -16.63 10.69 -42.54
C THR A 3 -15.77 11.27 -41.40
N TYR A 4 -15.65 12.57 -41.35
CA TYR A 4 -14.76 13.21 -40.36
C TYR A 4 -15.39 13.48 -38.99
N LEU A 5 -16.69 13.34 -38.91
CA LEU A 5 -17.43 13.59 -37.68
C LEU A 5 -17.51 12.38 -36.72
N LYS A 6 -17.06 11.23 -37.19
CA LYS A 6 -17.16 9.99 -36.39
C LYS A 6 -15.93 9.71 -35.54
N ALA A 7 -14.86 10.44 -35.72
CA ALA A 7 -13.61 10.19 -35.01
C ALA A 7 -13.49 10.93 -33.65
N LEU A 8 -14.41 11.82 -33.35
CA LEU A 8 -14.26 12.69 -32.20
C LEU A 8 -14.94 12.18 -30.92
N VAL A 9 -15.62 11.06 -30.98
CA VAL A 9 -16.45 10.60 -29.85
C VAL A 9 -15.72 9.62 -28.94
N ILE A 10 -14.51 9.20 -29.29
CA ILE A 10 -13.81 8.14 -28.57
C ILE A 10 -12.92 8.67 -27.44
N ALA A 11 -12.69 9.97 -27.37
CA ALA A 11 -11.72 10.52 -26.44
C ALA A 11 -12.26 10.80 -25.01
N THR A 12 -13.55 10.59 -24.79
CA THR A 12 -14.16 10.98 -23.50
C THR A 12 -14.41 9.82 -22.53
N LEU A 13 -13.96 8.63 -22.86
CA LEU A 13 -14.15 7.45 -22.01
C LEU A 13 -12.97 7.18 -21.08
N LEU A 14 -12.04 8.12 -20.98
CA LEU A 14 -10.89 7.99 -20.14
C LEU A 14 -11.14 8.65 -18.80
N GLY A 15 -11.88 7.96 -17.94
CA GLY A 15 -11.52 8.53 -16.79
C GLY A 15 -12.30 8.71 -15.57
N SER A 16 -12.96 7.80 -15.11
CA SER A 16 -13.31 7.76 -13.70
C SER A 16 -12.80 6.46 -13.10
N GLY A 17 -11.48 6.32 -13.06
CA GLY A 17 -10.87 5.26 -12.30
C GLY A 17 -11.10 5.52 -10.80
N VAL A 18 -11.49 4.50 -10.05
CA VAL A 18 -11.47 4.57 -8.58
C VAL A 18 -10.01 4.76 -8.19
N SER A 19 -9.68 5.92 -7.60
CA SER A 19 -8.32 6.16 -7.12
C SER A 19 -8.04 5.29 -5.91
N ALA A 20 -6.98 4.49 -5.99
CA ALA A 20 -6.47 3.75 -4.85
C ALA A 20 -5.60 4.69 -3.98
N HIS A 21 -5.31 4.27 -2.76
CA HIS A 21 -4.31 4.97 -1.95
C HIS A 21 -2.92 4.81 -2.58
N GLU A 22 -1.98 5.66 -2.20
CA GLU A 22 -0.60 5.57 -2.64
C GLU A 22 0.29 5.10 -1.50
N GLN A 23 1.25 4.25 -1.83
CA GLN A 23 2.27 3.79 -0.89
C GLN A 23 3.65 4.03 -1.50
N THR A 24 4.53 4.67 -0.74
CA THR A 24 5.90 4.95 -1.18
C THR A 24 6.89 4.60 -0.08
N PRO A 25 8.13 4.21 -0.45
CA PRO A 25 8.61 3.98 -1.80
C PRO A 25 8.10 2.65 -2.37
N ALA A 26 8.17 2.51 -3.71
CA ALA A 26 7.81 1.25 -4.37
C ALA A 26 8.79 0.13 -4.05
N TYR A 27 10.05 0.48 -3.78
CA TYR A 27 11.13 -0.45 -3.47
C TYR A 27 11.88 0.02 -2.21
N PRO A 28 11.33 -0.24 -1.02
CA PRO A 28 11.98 0.20 0.23
C PRO A 28 13.28 -0.56 0.47
N LYS A 29 14.26 0.16 0.96
CA LYS A 29 15.56 -0.39 1.34
C LYS A 29 15.57 -0.71 2.83
N LYS A 30 16.23 -1.80 3.20
CA LYS A 30 16.44 -2.11 4.61
C LYS A 30 17.34 -1.05 5.25
N GLN A 31 17.00 -0.69 6.47
CA GLN A 31 17.80 0.20 7.30
C GLN A 31 18.14 -0.49 8.60
N TYR A 32 19.28 -0.12 9.18
CA TYR A 32 19.64 -0.65 10.48
C TYR A 32 18.77 -0.03 11.56
N SER A 33 18.24 -0.87 12.43
CA SER A 33 17.54 -0.39 13.60
C SER A 33 18.50 -0.33 14.80
N THR A 34 18.06 0.36 15.86
CA THR A 34 18.81 0.41 17.11
C THR A 34 18.78 -0.92 17.86
N VAL A 35 17.89 -1.84 17.46
CA VAL A 35 17.78 -3.16 18.07
C VAL A 35 18.51 -4.17 17.20
N ASP A 36 19.46 -4.87 17.80
CA ASP A 36 20.22 -5.88 17.10
C ASP A 36 19.31 -7.03 16.61
N GLY A 37 19.57 -7.52 15.38
CA GLY A 37 18.77 -8.59 14.78
C GLY A 37 17.45 -8.13 14.16
N ILE A 38 17.17 -6.83 14.12
CA ILE A 38 15.97 -6.23 13.55
C ILE A 38 16.38 -5.24 12.46
N VAL A 39 15.71 -5.29 11.32
CA VAL A 39 15.85 -4.28 10.27
C VAL A 39 14.57 -3.46 10.15
N LYS A 40 14.74 -2.22 9.74
CA LYS A 40 13.65 -1.25 9.62
C LYS A 40 13.43 -0.89 8.16
N PHE A 41 12.16 -0.73 7.78
CA PHE A 41 11.75 -0.16 6.50
C PHE A 41 10.89 1.07 6.76
N GLU A 42 11.20 2.17 6.11
CA GLU A 42 10.45 3.42 6.22
C GLU A 42 9.56 3.57 4.99
N LEU A 43 8.27 3.75 5.23
CA LEU A 43 7.27 3.91 4.18
C LEU A 43 6.32 5.05 4.52
N SER A 44 5.55 5.46 3.53
CA SER A 44 4.43 6.38 3.74
C SER A 44 3.23 5.95 2.93
N ILE A 45 2.06 6.31 3.43
CA ILE A 45 0.78 6.09 2.76
C ILE A 45 0.08 7.43 2.58
N PHE A 46 -0.49 7.65 1.40
CA PHE A 46 -1.32 8.81 1.10
C PHE A 46 -2.74 8.34 0.78
N ASN A 47 -3.72 8.89 1.48
CA ASN A 47 -5.12 8.52 1.29
C ASN A 47 -5.81 9.50 0.35
N SER A 48 -6.16 9.04 -0.86
CA SER A 48 -6.93 9.80 -1.84
C SER A 48 -8.42 9.43 -1.85
N ARG A 49 -8.87 8.63 -0.87
CA ARG A 49 -10.25 8.15 -0.79
C ARG A 49 -10.95 8.74 0.42
N GLU A 50 -12.07 9.41 0.18
CA GLU A 50 -12.85 10.03 1.24
C GLU A 50 -13.58 9.00 2.10
N GLU A 51 -14.05 7.91 1.49
CA GLU A 51 -14.86 6.87 2.15
C GLU A 51 -14.03 5.88 2.97
N VAL A 52 -12.71 5.89 2.83
CA VAL A 52 -11.82 4.96 3.53
C VAL A 52 -10.86 5.74 4.41
N LYS A 53 -10.77 5.36 5.68
CA LYS A 53 -9.86 6.01 6.66
C LYS A 53 -8.89 5.05 7.31
N TYR A 54 -9.04 3.74 7.11
CA TYR A 54 -8.24 2.75 7.81
C TYR A 54 -7.49 1.85 6.84
N TYR A 55 -6.23 1.59 7.14
CA TYR A 55 -5.36 0.77 6.31
C TYR A 55 -4.58 -0.19 7.19
N GLN A 56 -4.61 -1.47 6.83
CA GLN A 56 -3.92 -2.52 7.55
C GLN A 56 -2.56 -2.79 6.90
N ILE A 57 -1.51 -2.87 7.73
CA ILE A 57 -0.15 -3.21 7.28
C ILE A 57 0.02 -4.73 7.30
N GLY A 58 0.77 -5.25 6.34
CA GLY A 58 1.18 -6.64 6.31
C GLY A 58 2.53 -6.80 5.64
N VAL A 59 3.26 -7.83 6.03
CA VAL A 59 4.51 -8.24 5.38
C VAL A 59 4.32 -9.66 4.86
N PHE A 60 4.73 -9.90 3.63
CA PHE A 60 4.42 -11.15 2.93
C PHE A 60 5.66 -11.71 2.22
N ASP A 61 5.68 -13.03 2.07
CA ASP A 61 6.65 -13.70 1.22
C ASP A 61 6.24 -13.65 -0.26
N LYS A 62 7.00 -14.31 -1.11
CA LYS A 62 6.73 -14.36 -2.56
C LYS A 62 5.38 -14.98 -2.93
N ASN A 63 4.81 -15.79 -2.04
CA ASN A 63 3.52 -16.44 -2.23
C ASN A 63 2.39 -15.70 -1.49
N PHE A 64 2.64 -14.49 -1.00
CA PHE A 64 1.72 -13.69 -0.19
C PHE A 64 1.27 -14.37 1.10
N VAL A 65 2.14 -15.19 1.67
CA VAL A 65 1.95 -15.73 3.03
C VAL A 65 2.49 -14.70 4.03
N GLY A 66 1.69 -14.39 5.06
CA GLY A 66 2.03 -13.40 6.07
C GLY A 66 3.26 -13.79 6.89
N LEU A 67 4.13 -12.82 7.14
CA LEU A 67 5.32 -12.96 7.97
C LEU A 67 5.20 -12.09 9.22
N PRO A 68 5.86 -12.48 10.31
CA PRO A 68 5.88 -11.64 11.52
C PRO A 68 6.56 -10.29 11.25
N PHE A 69 5.99 -9.23 11.81
CA PHE A 69 6.57 -7.90 11.76
C PHE A 69 6.10 -7.10 12.97
N SER A 70 6.76 -5.99 13.20
CA SER A 70 6.36 -5.02 14.21
C SER A 70 6.22 -3.65 13.58
N SER A 71 5.22 -2.90 14.02
CA SER A 71 5.00 -1.51 13.62
C SER A 71 4.26 -0.80 14.75
N LYS A 72 4.36 0.52 14.78
CA LYS A 72 3.62 1.32 15.76
C LYS A 72 2.12 1.05 15.67
N TYR A 73 1.62 0.85 14.46
CA TYR A 73 0.21 0.54 14.20
C TYR A 73 0.10 -0.68 13.31
N ARG A 74 -0.81 -1.59 13.60
CA ARG A 74 -1.22 -2.64 12.66
C ARG A 74 -2.27 -2.13 11.69
N ILE A 75 -3.15 -1.29 12.20
CA ILE A 75 -4.17 -0.59 11.43
C ILE A 75 -3.95 0.90 11.66
N MET A 76 -3.73 1.64 10.58
CA MET A 76 -3.49 3.07 10.63
C MET A 76 -4.76 3.82 10.26
N LYS A 77 -5.04 4.90 10.98
CA LYS A 77 -6.03 5.88 10.55
C LYS A 77 -5.33 6.93 9.69
N VAL A 78 -5.78 7.07 8.45
CA VAL A 78 -5.24 8.04 7.50
C VAL A 78 -6.40 8.87 6.97
N GLU A 79 -6.47 10.13 7.35
CA GLU A 79 -7.52 11.03 6.88
C GLU A 79 -7.43 11.29 5.38
N TYR A 80 -8.54 11.67 4.79
CA TYR A 80 -8.62 12.02 3.38
C TYR A 80 -7.60 13.12 3.02
N LYS A 81 -6.87 12.93 1.94
CA LYS A 81 -5.82 13.84 1.45
C LYS A 81 -4.68 14.09 2.44
N THR A 82 -4.41 13.12 3.31
CA THR A 82 -3.25 13.20 4.21
C THR A 82 -2.27 12.07 3.95
N ARG A 83 -1.04 12.32 4.34
CA ARG A 83 0.06 11.35 4.27
C ARG A 83 0.49 10.98 5.68
N VAL A 84 0.68 9.69 5.92
CA VAL A 84 1.19 9.17 7.19
C VAL A 84 2.45 8.38 6.91
N ASN A 85 3.51 8.67 7.65
CA ASN A 85 4.74 7.89 7.62
C ASN A 85 4.64 6.75 8.64
N PHE A 86 5.15 5.60 8.27
CA PHE A 86 5.18 4.45 9.17
C PHE A 86 6.44 3.63 8.95
N ASP A 87 6.87 2.97 10.01
CA ASP A 87 8.01 2.08 9.99
C ASP A 87 7.57 0.65 10.18
N VAL A 88 8.21 -0.25 9.45
CA VAL A 88 8.00 -1.69 9.57
C VAL A 88 9.30 -2.34 9.99
N TYR A 89 9.24 -3.13 11.05
CA TYR A 89 10.40 -3.82 11.60
C TYR A 89 10.27 -5.31 11.35
N VAL A 90 11.31 -5.90 10.76
CA VAL A 90 11.36 -7.31 10.40
C VAL A 90 12.62 -7.91 11.01
N ARG A 91 12.48 -9.12 11.57
CA ARG A 91 13.65 -9.84 12.11
C ARG A 91 14.56 -10.25 10.95
N LYS A 92 15.87 -10.16 11.18
CA LYS A 92 16.86 -10.61 10.19
C LYS A 92 16.63 -12.05 9.72
N VAL A 93 16.17 -12.91 10.63
CA VAL A 93 15.89 -14.33 10.32
C VAL A 93 14.74 -14.50 9.32
N ASP A 94 13.84 -13.52 9.23
CA ASP A 94 12.71 -13.54 8.30
C ASP A 94 12.99 -12.77 7.02
N LEU A 95 14.09 -12.01 6.98
CA LEU A 95 14.36 -11.05 5.89
C LEU A 95 14.52 -11.73 4.53
N ASP A 96 15.10 -12.94 4.49
CA ASP A 96 15.28 -13.67 3.24
C ASP A 96 13.94 -14.07 2.60
N ARG A 97 12.90 -14.22 3.40
CA ARG A 97 11.57 -14.58 2.92
C ARG A 97 10.68 -13.37 2.66
N ALA A 98 11.00 -12.22 3.26
CA ALA A 98 10.18 -11.03 3.16
C ALA A 98 10.35 -10.40 1.77
N VAL A 99 9.28 -10.33 1.00
CA VAL A 99 9.28 -9.79 -0.37
C VAL A 99 8.42 -8.53 -0.47
N TYR A 100 7.27 -8.50 0.20
CA TYR A 100 6.32 -7.40 0.06
C TYR A 100 5.95 -6.81 1.40
N ILE A 101 5.85 -5.48 1.43
CA ILE A 101 5.18 -4.74 2.50
C ILE A 101 3.94 -4.10 1.88
N CYS A 102 2.78 -4.43 2.42
CA CYS A 102 1.51 -4.04 1.81
C CYS A 102 0.65 -3.25 2.79
N THR A 103 -0.19 -2.39 2.24
CA THR A 103 -1.27 -1.76 2.98
C THR A 103 -2.60 -2.06 2.29
N LYS A 104 -3.58 -2.48 3.06
CA LYS A 104 -4.90 -2.84 2.59
C LYS A 104 -5.94 -1.95 3.23
N SER A 105 -6.82 -1.38 2.40
CA SER A 105 -7.93 -0.58 2.90
C SER A 105 -8.91 -1.42 3.70
N LYS A 106 -9.40 -0.87 4.81
CA LYS A 106 -10.33 -1.53 5.73
C LYS A 106 -11.52 -0.64 6.01
N LEU A 107 -12.71 -1.23 6.05
CA LEU A 107 -13.88 -0.59 6.62
C LEU A 107 -14.07 -1.06 8.06
N LEU A 108 -14.39 -0.14 8.94
CA LEU A 108 -14.88 -0.49 10.27
C LEU A 108 -16.31 -1.01 10.18
N LYS A 109 -16.72 -1.79 11.19
CA LYS A 109 -17.98 -2.53 11.23
C LYS A 109 -19.24 -1.68 11.00
N ASP A 110 -19.17 -0.37 11.20
CA ASP A 110 -20.32 0.53 11.16
C ASP A 110 -20.76 0.92 9.75
N ASN A 111 -19.98 0.57 8.72
CA ASN A 111 -20.24 0.96 7.33
C ASN A 111 -20.58 -0.22 6.41
N LYS A 112 -21.16 -1.27 6.96
CA LYS A 112 -21.48 -2.51 6.20
C LYS A 112 -22.51 -2.34 5.09
N SER A 113 -23.23 -1.22 5.05
CA SER A 113 -24.31 -1.00 4.09
C SER A 113 -23.87 -0.35 2.78
N LYS A 114 -22.62 0.08 2.66
CA LYS A 114 -22.12 0.73 1.45
C LYS A 114 -21.23 -0.21 0.65
N PRO A 115 -21.36 -0.26 -0.69
CA PRO A 115 -20.44 -1.01 -1.52
C PRO A 115 -19.02 -0.50 -1.29
N PHE A 116 -18.11 -1.44 -1.07
CA PHE A 116 -16.73 -1.14 -0.72
C PHE A 116 -15.78 -1.85 -1.67
N VAL A 117 -14.94 -1.06 -2.32
CA VAL A 117 -13.85 -1.59 -3.12
C VAL A 117 -12.58 -1.60 -2.28
N SER A 118 -12.10 -2.79 -1.95
CA SER A 118 -10.85 -2.96 -1.23
C SER A 118 -9.68 -2.69 -2.15
N SER A 119 -8.70 -1.92 -1.67
CA SER A 119 -7.45 -1.70 -2.38
C SER A 119 -6.29 -2.30 -1.58
N LEU A 120 -5.42 -3.02 -2.28
CA LEU A 120 -4.19 -3.57 -1.74
C LEU A 120 -3.03 -3.02 -2.56
N ILE A 121 -2.11 -2.33 -1.90
CA ILE A 121 -0.91 -1.80 -2.54
C ILE A 121 0.30 -2.36 -1.83
N CYS A 122 1.23 -2.89 -2.59
CA CYS A 122 2.43 -3.52 -2.08
C CYS A 122 3.69 -2.85 -2.61
N SER A 123 4.64 -2.65 -1.72
CA SER A 123 6.00 -2.26 -2.05
C SER A 123 6.86 -3.52 -2.02
N LYS A 124 7.72 -3.67 -3.02
CA LYS A 124 8.63 -4.81 -3.11
C LYS A 124 9.96 -4.45 -2.44
N ILE A 125 10.34 -5.21 -1.44
CA ILE A 125 11.58 -4.98 -0.72
C ILE A 125 12.76 -5.11 -1.69
N MET A 126 13.62 -4.07 -1.67
CA MET A 126 14.79 -4.06 -2.53
C MET A 126 15.83 -5.06 -2.02
N VAL A 127 16.21 -6.00 -2.89
CA VAL A 127 17.30 -6.93 -2.62
C VAL A 127 18.60 -6.27 -3.03
N GLU A 128 19.55 -6.18 -2.10
CA GLU A 128 20.88 -5.72 -2.46
C GLU A 128 21.58 -6.78 -3.29
N THR A 129 21.86 -6.45 -4.55
CA THR A 129 22.73 -7.27 -5.37
C THR A 129 24.17 -6.99 -4.94
N LYS A 130 24.83 -8.04 -4.48
CA LYS A 130 26.26 -7.96 -4.21
C LYS A 130 27.05 -7.87 -5.52
#